data_df09741d0d8fb03135348d362c8aa09e
#
_entry.id   df09741d0d8fb03135348d362c8aa09e
#
_cell.length_a   1.000
_cell.length_b   1.000
_cell.length_c   1.000
_cell.angle_alpha   90.00
_cell.angle_beta   90.00
_cell.angle_gamma   90.00
#
_symmetry.space_group_name_H-M   'P 1'
#
loop_
_entity.id
_entity.type
_entity.pdbx_description
1 polymer ?
#
loop_
_entity_poly.entity_id
_entity_poly.type
_entity_poly.pdbx_seq_one_letter_code
_entity_poly.pdbx_strand_id
1 'polypeptide(L)'
;MKKPYEIIENVDGTLTLRVADISKTFRNTMSLASFAQQLYTEAQNRWVGMFRLQDTTDGHVDLIFNKGGEIIHIKNYEQAEKFAAMILADLSDEKKDGYR
;
A
#
# COMPACT_ATOMS: atom_id res chain seq x y z
N MET A 1 1.71 0.92 19.18
CA MET A 1 0.53 0.67 18.35
C MET A 1 0.87 -0.21 17.17
N LYS A 2 0.05 -1.22 16.95
CA LYS A 2 0.31 -2.18 15.88
C LYS A 2 -0.18 -1.65 14.55
N LYS A 3 0.69 -1.68 13.55
CA LYS A 3 0.32 -1.25 12.21
C LYS A 3 -0.38 -2.38 11.47
N PRO A 4 -1.30 -2.04 10.55
CA PRO A 4 -2.01 -3.08 9.79
C PRO A 4 -1.15 -3.70 8.68
N TYR A 5 0.11 -3.32 8.59
CA TYR A 5 1.01 -3.78 7.54
C TYR A 5 2.44 -3.84 8.05
N GLU A 6 3.29 -4.46 7.26
CA GLU A 6 4.71 -4.55 7.55
C GLU A 6 5.49 -4.24 6.26
N ILE A 7 6.57 -3.49 6.38
CA ILE A 7 7.45 -3.19 5.26
C ILE A 7 8.79 -3.87 5.53
N ILE A 8 9.21 -4.75 4.64
CA ILE A 8 10.43 -5.52 4.79
C ILE A 8 11.40 -5.08 3.71
N GLU A 9 12.58 -4.63 4.13
CA GLU A 9 13.65 -4.30 3.19
C GLU A 9 14.42 -5.57 2.86
N ASN A 10 14.48 -5.89 1.58
CA ASN A 10 15.15 -7.09 1.12
C ASN A 10 16.61 -6.78 0.76
N VAL A 11 17.45 -7.81 0.75
CA VAL A 11 18.89 -7.65 0.51
C VAL A 11 19.18 -7.06 -0.86
N ASP A 12 18.32 -7.31 -1.83
CA ASP A 12 18.53 -6.83 -3.20
C ASP A 12 18.00 -5.42 -3.44
N GLY A 13 17.56 -4.73 -2.39
CA GLY A 13 17.07 -3.36 -2.50
C GLY A 13 15.57 -3.25 -2.77
N THR A 14 14.90 -4.37 -2.94
CA THR A 14 13.45 -4.36 -3.09
C THR A 14 12.79 -4.24 -1.73
N LEU A 15 11.50 -3.88 -1.73
CA LEU A 15 10.71 -3.75 -0.51
C LEU A 15 9.47 -4.62 -0.63
N THR A 16 9.17 -5.36 0.41
CA THR A 16 7.97 -6.18 0.47
C THR A 16 6.97 -5.55 1.43
N LEU A 17 5.80 -5.26 0.93
CA LEU A 17 4.68 -4.81 1.74
C LEU A 17 3.83 -6.02 2.07
N ARG A 18 3.63 -6.27 3.36
CA ARG A 18 2.84 -7.40 3.81
C ARG A 18 1.63 -6.93 4.60
N VAL A 19 0.46 -7.37 4.19
CA VAL A 19 -0.80 -7.05 4.86
C VAL A 19 -1.50 -8.36 5.13
N ALA A 20 -1.63 -8.72 6.40
CA ALA A 20 -2.15 -10.03 6.82
C ALA A 20 -1.26 -11.11 6.19
N ASP A 21 -1.82 -11.99 5.35
CA ASP A 21 -1.05 -13.04 4.70
C ASP A 21 -0.76 -12.73 3.22
N ILE A 22 -0.99 -11.48 2.80
CA ILE A 22 -0.73 -11.04 1.43
C ILE A 22 0.57 -10.27 1.38
N SER A 23 1.42 -10.61 0.43
CA SER A 23 2.70 -9.92 0.25
C SER A 23 2.82 -9.40 -1.17
N LYS A 24 3.32 -8.17 -1.29
CA LYS A 24 3.56 -7.56 -2.59
C LYS A 24 4.95 -6.93 -2.56
N THR A 25 5.80 -7.28 -3.51
CA THR A 25 7.17 -6.77 -3.58
C THR A 25 7.26 -5.62 -4.56
N PHE A 26 7.88 -4.53 -4.12
CA PHE A 26 8.09 -3.33 -4.93
C PHE A 26 9.57 -3.20 -5.25
N ARG A 27 9.85 -2.68 -6.43
CA ARG A 27 11.21 -2.56 -6.95
C ARG A 27 12.14 -1.76 -6.03
N ASN A 28 11.62 -0.68 -5.47
CA ASN A 28 12.40 0.21 -4.60
C ASN A 28 11.44 1.06 -3.77
N THR A 29 12.03 1.92 -2.93
CA THR A 29 11.25 2.79 -2.06
C THR A 29 10.32 3.71 -2.85
N MET A 30 10.80 4.21 -3.99
CA MET A 30 10.02 5.12 -4.81
C MET A 30 8.78 4.43 -5.38
N SER A 31 8.90 3.17 -5.78
CA SER A 31 7.76 2.42 -6.28
C SER A 31 6.69 2.21 -5.20
N LEU A 32 7.14 1.90 -3.99
CA LEU A 32 6.19 1.74 -2.88
C LEU A 32 5.54 3.08 -2.53
N ALA A 33 6.33 4.16 -2.53
CA ALA A 33 5.79 5.49 -2.27
C ALA A 33 4.78 5.89 -3.33
N SER A 34 5.05 5.56 -4.58
CA SER A 34 4.14 5.85 -5.68
C SER A 34 2.81 5.13 -5.51
N PHE A 35 2.86 3.87 -5.11
CA PHE A 35 1.65 3.10 -4.82
C PHE A 35 0.85 3.78 -3.70
N ALA A 36 1.51 4.12 -2.59
CA ALA A 36 0.83 4.73 -1.46
C ALA A 36 0.25 6.09 -1.83
N GLN A 37 0.99 6.88 -2.62
CA GLN A 37 0.53 8.18 -3.06
C GLN A 37 -0.73 8.06 -3.93
N GLN A 38 -0.73 7.11 -4.84
CA GLN A 38 -1.90 6.87 -5.69
C GLN A 38 -3.09 6.40 -4.86
N LEU A 39 -2.85 5.53 -3.90
CA LEU A 39 -3.93 5.07 -3.04
C LEU A 39 -4.51 6.23 -2.22
N TYR A 40 -3.64 7.10 -1.72
CA TYR A 40 -4.07 8.24 -0.92
C TYR A 40 -4.90 9.23 -1.72
N THR A 41 -4.48 9.55 -2.94
CA THR A 41 -5.12 10.60 -3.73
C THR A 41 -6.21 10.08 -4.66
N GLU A 42 -6.15 8.80 -5.04
CA GLU A 42 -7.01 8.26 -6.09
C GLU A 42 -7.92 7.13 -5.63
N ALA A 43 -8.05 6.93 -4.32
CA ALA A 43 -8.87 5.84 -3.80
C ALA A 43 -10.31 5.93 -4.33
N GLN A 44 -10.84 7.13 -4.46
CA GLN A 44 -12.22 7.31 -4.88
C GLN A 44 -12.45 7.08 -6.37
N ASN A 45 -11.39 7.06 -7.15
CA ASN A 45 -11.50 6.79 -8.58
C ASN A 45 -11.64 5.31 -8.88
N ARG A 46 -11.34 4.44 -7.91
CA ARG A 46 -11.52 3.01 -7.99
C ARG A 46 -10.64 2.30 -9.01
N TRP A 47 -9.99 3.02 -9.89
CA TRP A 47 -9.14 2.41 -10.90
C TRP A 47 -7.96 3.31 -11.17
N VAL A 48 -6.77 2.76 -10.98
CA VAL A 48 -5.52 3.41 -11.36
C VAL A 48 -4.66 2.34 -12.03
N GLY A 49 -3.59 2.76 -12.70
CA GLY A 49 -2.78 1.84 -13.47
C GLY A 49 -2.22 0.65 -12.69
N MET A 50 -1.91 0.86 -11.43
CA MET A 50 -1.25 -0.17 -10.61
C MET A 50 -2.25 -1.11 -9.93
N PHE A 51 -3.42 -0.61 -9.58
CA PHE A 51 -4.42 -1.39 -8.86
C PHE A 51 -5.82 -0.86 -9.14
N ARG A 52 -6.80 -1.58 -8.64
CA ARG A 52 -8.19 -1.11 -8.67
C ARG A 52 -8.84 -1.40 -7.34
N LEU A 53 -9.86 -0.63 -7.02
CA LEU A 53 -10.64 -0.81 -5.81
C LEU A 53 -12.04 -1.28 -6.21
N GLN A 54 -12.52 -2.31 -5.53
CA GLN A 54 -13.80 -2.91 -5.85
C GLN A 54 -14.63 -3.09 -4.59
N ASP A 55 -15.86 -2.60 -4.63
CA ASP A 55 -16.79 -2.81 -3.52
C ASP A 55 -17.17 -4.28 -3.42
N THR A 56 -17.25 -4.78 -2.21
CA THR A 56 -17.67 -6.15 -1.98
C THR A 56 -19.14 -6.17 -1.55
N THR A 57 -19.75 -7.34 -1.61
CA THR A 57 -21.16 -7.48 -1.26
C THR A 57 -21.45 -7.26 0.22
N ASP A 58 -20.44 -7.37 1.06
CA ASP A 58 -20.60 -7.15 2.51
C ASP A 58 -20.19 -5.75 2.96
N GLY A 59 -20.02 -4.83 2.00
CA GLY A 59 -19.75 -3.43 2.34
C GLY A 59 -18.28 -3.08 2.52
N HIS A 60 -17.38 -4.00 2.20
CA HIS A 60 -15.95 -3.75 2.29
C HIS A 60 -15.39 -3.34 0.93
N VAL A 61 -14.10 -3.12 0.87
CA VAL A 61 -13.41 -2.73 -0.36
C VAL A 61 -12.20 -3.63 -0.55
N ASP A 62 -12.08 -4.18 -1.76
CA ASP A 62 -10.91 -4.97 -2.12
C ASP A 62 -9.99 -4.13 -2.97
N LEU A 63 -8.71 -4.08 -2.59
CA LEU A 63 -7.67 -3.48 -3.41
C LEU A 63 -7.00 -4.61 -4.17
N ILE A 64 -7.10 -4.59 -5.49
CA ILE A 64 -6.61 -5.66 -6.35
C ILE A 64 -5.49 -5.12 -7.22
N PHE A 65 -4.29 -5.69 -7.07
CA PHE A 65 -3.17 -5.28 -7.91
C PHE A 65 -3.38 -5.81 -9.33
N ASN A 66 -3.29 -4.91 -10.31
CA ASN A 66 -3.52 -5.27 -11.71
C ASN A 66 -2.47 -6.24 -12.20
N LYS A 67 -1.25 -6.14 -11.67
CA LYS A 67 -0.18 -7.05 -12.03
C LYS A 67 0.08 -7.99 -10.84
N GLY A 68 -0.11 -9.26 -11.04
CA GLY A 68 0.07 -10.24 -9.98
C GLY A 68 -1.23 -10.70 -9.32
N GLY A 69 -2.24 -9.85 -9.30
CA GLY A 69 -3.55 -10.22 -8.81
C GLY A 69 -3.70 -10.33 -7.31
N GLU A 70 -2.73 -9.84 -6.54
CA GLU A 70 -2.85 -9.86 -5.08
C GLU A 70 -4.02 -9.01 -4.64
N ILE A 71 -4.74 -9.47 -3.61
CA ILE A 71 -5.92 -8.78 -3.12
C ILE A 71 -5.74 -8.43 -1.65
N ILE A 72 -5.88 -7.14 -1.33
CA ILE A 72 -5.85 -6.66 0.06
C ILE A 72 -7.26 -6.25 0.45
N HIS A 73 -7.78 -6.85 1.50
CA HIS A 73 -9.12 -6.55 1.99
C HIS A 73 -9.07 -5.33 2.90
N ILE A 74 -9.86 -4.31 2.58
CA ILE A 74 -9.89 -3.06 3.32
C ILE A 74 -11.32 -2.81 3.77
N LYS A 75 -11.46 -2.24 4.96
CA LYS A 75 -12.77 -2.04 5.55
C LYS A 75 -13.63 -1.05 4.75
N ASN A 76 -13.03 0.08 4.35
CA ASN A 76 -13.72 1.10 3.57
C ASN A 76 -12.70 2.04 2.96
N TYR A 77 -13.16 3.03 2.18
CA TYR A 77 -12.26 3.97 1.53
C TYR A 77 -11.48 4.83 2.51
N GLU A 78 -12.11 5.18 3.62
CA GLU A 78 -11.42 5.96 4.65
C GLU A 78 -10.22 5.19 5.21
N GLN A 79 -10.39 3.90 5.44
CA GLN A 79 -9.30 3.05 5.91
C GLN A 79 -8.21 2.90 4.86
N ALA A 80 -8.59 2.87 3.58
CA ALA A 80 -7.61 2.83 2.50
C ALA A 80 -6.74 4.08 2.51
N GLU A 81 -7.35 5.25 2.70
CA GLU A 81 -6.60 6.49 2.78
C GLU A 81 -5.68 6.53 3.99
N LYS A 82 -6.15 6.07 5.13
CA LYS A 82 -5.33 6.00 6.33
C LYS A 82 -4.15 5.06 6.16
N PHE A 83 -4.40 3.92 5.55
CA PHE A 83 -3.37 2.94 5.25
C PHE A 83 -2.28 3.56 4.38
N ALA A 84 -2.69 4.26 3.32
CA ALA A 84 -1.75 4.93 2.42
C ALA A 84 -0.96 6.01 3.16
N ALA A 85 -1.63 6.81 3.98
CA ALA A 85 -0.98 7.87 4.73
C ALA A 85 0.07 7.31 5.69
N MET A 86 -0.23 6.19 6.32
CA MET A 86 0.71 5.54 7.24
C MET A 86 1.96 5.07 6.50
N ILE A 87 1.79 4.47 5.33
CA ILE A 87 2.92 4.03 4.52
C ILE A 87 3.78 5.22 4.12
N LEU A 88 3.15 6.29 3.66
CA LEU A 88 3.88 7.49 3.25
C LEU A 88 4.66 8.09 4.42
N ALA A 89 4.07 8.12 5.60
CA ALA A 89 4.73 8.64 6.80
C ALA A 89 5.94 7.78 7.16
N ASP A 90 5.80 6.47 7.10
CA ASP A 90 6.90 5.56 7.42
C ASP A 90 8.07 5.75 6.46
N LEU A 91 7.78 5.86 5.17
CA LEU A 91 8.83 6.04 4.17
C LEU A 91 9.50 7.39 4.34
N SER A 92 8.74 8.41 4.68
CA SER A 92 9.27 9.74 4.92
C SER A 92 10.20 9.77 6.14
N ASP A 93 9.80 9.13 7.22
CA ASP A 93 10.63 9.07 8.43
C ASP A 93 11.92 8.32 8.17
N GLU A 94 11.84 7.20 7.47
CA GLU A 94 13.01 6.41 7.13
C GLU A 94 13.98 7.22 6.26
N LYS A 95 13.43 7.93 5.30
CA LYS A 95 14.23 8.78 4.42
C LYS A 95 14.91 9.90 5.22
N LYS A 96 14.20 10.47 6.16
CA LYS A 96 14.73 11.51 7.04
C LYS A 96 15.93 10.98 7.82
N ASP A 97 15.79 9.80 8.39
CA ASP A 97 16.86 9.19 9.15
C ASP A 97 18.08 8.92 8.27
N GLY A 98 17.83 8.57 7.00
CA GLY A 98 18.89 8.27 6.06
C GLY A 98 19.74 9.47 5.70
N TYR A 99 19.27 10.67 5.95
CA TYR A 99 20.00 11.90 5.61
C TYR A 99 20.82 12.48 6.73
N ARG A 100 20.87 11.83 7.86
CA ARG A 100 21.64 12.34 8.99
C ARG A 100 23.11 11.98 8.95
#